data_9fc5b0e825ee0a359d937b691426edeb
#
_entry.id   9fc5b0e825ee0a359d937b691426edeb
#
_cell.length_a   1.000
_cell.length_b   1.000
_cell.length_c   1.000
_cell.angle_alpha   90.00
_cell.angle_beta   90.00
_cell.angle_gamma   90.00
#
_symmetry.space_group_name_H-M   'P 1'
#
loop_
_entity.id
_entity.type
_entity.pdbx_description
1 polymer ?
#
loop_
_entity_poly.entity_id
_entity_poly.type
_entity_poly.pdbx_seq_one_letter_code
_entity_poly.pdbx_strand_id
1 'polypeptide(L)'
;FKQNGSISIALTDGRMEELLRGASMAKCFGLAVDVVSTAEIKERVPHYNMDGVKGGVFLPKDGQVNPIDVTQALASGARSRGAKIFENTKVTRILVEKCRAVGVETTEGTIMADKVVIASGMWSRELGRSIGVNIPLHACEHFYIVSEPIAELPRNMPVVRLLDECTYYK
;
A
#
# COMPACT_ATOMS: atom_id res chain seq x y z
N PHE A 1 5.68 -3.41 12.95
CA PHE A 1 4.83 -2.25 12.73
C PHE A 1 5.18 -1.14 13.72
N LYS A 2 5.45 0.05 13.21
CA LYS A 2 5.70 1.25 14.01
C LYS A 2 4.50 2.19 13.83
N GLN A 3 3.67 2.28 14.86
CA GLN A 3 2.49 3.12 14.85
C GLN A 3 2.85 4.56 15.21
N ASN A 4 3.28 5.33 14.24
CA ASN A 4 3.62 6.75 14.35
C ASN A 4 2.62 7.68 13.63
N GLY A 5 1.55 7.11 13.10
CA GLY A 5 0.53 7.82 12.37
C GLY A 5 0.92 8.17 10.94
N SER A 6 -0.04 8.69 10.19
CA SER A 6 0.18 9.34 8.90
C SER A 6 -0.59 10.65 8.81
N ILE A 7 -0.05 11.61 8.07
CA ILE A 7 -0.63 12.92 7.84
C ILE A 7 -0.74 13.15 6.33
N SER A 8 -1.93 13.47 5.86
CA SER A 8 -2.18 13.96 4.51
C SER A 8 -2.35 15.47 4.56
N ILE A 9 -1.51 16.19 3.84
CA ILE A 9 -1.47 17.66 3.81
C ILE A 9 -2.14 18.16 2.53
N ALA A 10 -2.95 19.22 2.66
CA ALA A 10 -3.58 19.93 1.55
C ALA A 10 -2.87 21.24 1.28
N LEU A 11 -2.50 21.48 0.02
CA LEU A 11 -1.96 22.75 -0.47
C LEU A 11 -3.02 23.59 -1.20
N THR A 12 -4.15 22.98 -1.56
CA THR A 12 -5.27 23.64 -2.23
C THR A 12 -6.57 23.46 -1.45
N ASP A 13 -7.52 24.40 -1.64
CA ASP A 13 -8.82 24.31 -1.01
C ASP A 13 -9.61 23.09 -1.49
N GLY A 14 -9.49 22.72 -2.78
CA GLY A 14 -10.12 21.52 -3.34
C GLY A 14 -9.57 20.24 -2.71
N ARG A 15 -8.25 20.18 -2.46
CA ARG A 15 -7.64 19.04 -1.73
C ARG A 15 -8.11 18.99 -0.28
N MET A 16 -8.22 20.12 0.37
CA MET A 16 -8.73 20.15 1.74
C MET A 16 -10.17 19.64 1.83
N GLU A 17 -11.03 20.03 0.89
CA GLU A 17 -12.40 19.51 0.79
C GLU A 17 -12.43 17.99 0.58
N GLU A 18 -11.59 17.46 -0.29
CA GLU A 18 -11.46 16.01 -0.51
C GLU A 18 -11.03 15.28 0.77
N LEU A 19 -10.02 15.81 1.48
CA LEU A 19 -9.55 15.23 2.74
C LEU A 19 -10.66 15.26 3.82
N LEU A 20 -11.44 16.33 3.92
CA LEU A 20 -12.56 16.42 4.85
C LEU A 20 -13.66 15.40 4.54
N ARG A 21 -13.97 15.18 3.26
CA ARG A 21 -14.91 14.14 2.83
C ARG A 21 -14.38 12.75 3.19
N GLY A 22 -13.10 12.49 2.92
CA GLY A 22 -12.43 11.25 3.30
C GLY A 22 -12.45 11.01 4.81
N ALA A 23 -12.18 12.03 5.63
CA ALA A 23 -12.23 11.95 7.07
C ALA A 23 -13.64 11.66 7.60
N SER A 24 -14.67 12.29 7.01
CA SER A 24 -16.07 12.01 7.36
C SER A 24 -16.45 10.57 7.04
N MET A 25 -16.05 10.06 5.89
CA MET A 25 -16.30 8.67 5.50
C MET A 25 -15.54 7.69 6.42
N ALA A 26 -14.28 7.98 6.76
CA ALA A 26 -13.49 7.16 7.66
C ALA A 26 -14.15 7.02 9.04
N LYS A 27 -14.74 8.10 9.58
CA LYS A 27 -15.50 8.07 10.83
C LYS A 27 -16.72 7.14 10.74
N CYS A 28 -17.41 7.09 9.61
CA CYS A 28 -18.53 6.17 9.41
C CYS A 28 -18.09 4.69 9.48
N PHE A 29 -16.85 4.41 9.13
CA PHE A 29 -16.24 3.07 9.27
C PHE A 29 -15.57 2.84 10.64
N GLY A 30 -15.73 3.73 11.59
CA GLY A 30 -15.16 3.60 12.93
C GLY A 30 -13.64 3.82 13.00
N LEU A 31 -13.05 4.46 11.99
CA LEU A 31 -11.62 4.78 11.98
C LEU A 31 -11.38 6.07 12.80
N ALA A 32 -10.32 6.04 13.61
CA ALA A 32 -9.82 7.24 14.27
C ALA A 32 -9.16 8.15 13.22
N VAL A 33 -9.66 9.36 13.08
CA VAL A 33 -9.18 10.35 12.13
C VAL A 33 -9.41 11.75 12.69
N ASP A 34 -8.36 12.57 12.63
CA ASP A 34 -8.38 13.95 13.13
C ASP A 34 -8.15 14.91 11.95
N VAL A 35 -8.98 15.95 11.89
CA VAL A 35 -8.71 17.10 11.04
C VAL A 35 -7.73 18.00 11.78
N VAL A 36 -6.62 18.35 11.18
CA VAL A 36 -5.52 19.06 11.83
C VAL A 36 -5.25 20.41 11.16
N SER A 37 -5.02 21.41 11.98
CA SER A 37 -4.62 22.74 11.58
C SER A 37 -3.16 22.81 11.13
N THR A 38 -2.78 23.90 10.48
CA THR A 38 -1.39 24.16 10.11
C THR A 38 -0.43 24.18 11.30
N ALA A 39 -0.87 24.71 12.45
CA ALA A 39 -0.09 24.71 13.69
C ALA A 39 0.17 23.29 14.20
N GLU A 40 -0.87 22.46 14.25
CA GLU A 40 -0.74 21.05 14.67
C GLU A 40 0.09 20.21 13.70
N ILE A 41 0.06 20.52 12.40
CA ILE A 41 0.95 19.90 11.42
C ILE A 41 2.40 20.28 11.74
N LYS A 42 2.66 21.57 11.97
CA LYS A 42 4.01 22.07 12.28
C LYS A 42 4.60 21.43 13.54
N GLU A 43 3.80 21.17 14.56
CA GLU A 43 4.23 20.46 15.77
C GLU A 43 4.66 19.02 15.47
N ARG A 44 3.90 18.31 14.61
CA ARG A 44 4.16 16.91 14.29
C ARG A 44 5.29 16.72 13.26
N VAL A 45 5.45 17.72 12.38
CA VAL A 45 6.44 17.70 11.29
C VAL A 45 7.20 19.03 11.26
N PRO A 46 8.06 19.28 12.25
CA PRO A 46 8.67 20.60 12.49
C PRO A 46 9.58 21.08 11.35
N HIS A 47 10.12 20.16 10.55
CA HIS A 47 11.02 20.49 9.43
C HIS A 47 10.29 20.70 8.10
N TYR A 48 8.98 20.49 8.06
CA TYR A 48 8.21 20.70 6.85
C TYR A 48 8.00 22.22 6.59
N ASN A 49 8.16 22.63 5.33
CA ASN A 49 7.81 23.99 4.92
C ASN A 49 6.29 24.16 4.90
N MET A 50 5.79 25.11 5.68
CA MET A 50 4.35 25.36 5.84
C MET A 50 3.76 26.33 4.83
N ASP A 51 4.57 26.84 3.86
CA ASP A 51 4.10 27.77 2.85
C ASP A 51 3.00 27.14 1.99
N GLY A 52 1.88 27.83 1.88
CA GLY A 52 0.71 27.35 1.13
C GLY A 52 -0.10 26.24 1.76
N VAL A 53 0.29 25.71 2.93
CA VAL A 53 -0.47 24.65 3.61
C VAL A 53 -1.81 25.18 4.08
N LYS A 54 -2.89 24.51 3.72
CA LYS A 54 -4.28 24.83 4.11
C LYS A 54 -4.73 24.08 5.37
N GLY A 55 -4.17 22.91 5.60
CA GLY A 55 -4.51 22.01 6.70
C GLY A 55 -4.23 20.57 6.32
N GLY A 56 -4.77 19.64 7.08
CA GLY A 56 -4.56 18.22 6.78
C GLY A 56 -5.46 17.29 7.57
N VAL A 57 -5.23 16.01 7.38
CA VAL A 57 -5.90 14.93 8.09
C VAL A 57 -4.85 13.97 8.65
N PHE A 58 -4.96 13.67 9.93
CA PHE A 58 -4.08 12.76 10.66
C PHE A 58 -4.80 11.46 11.00
N LEU A 59 -4.15 10.34 10.72
CA LEU A 59 -4.60 9.00 11.09
C LEU A 59 -3.67 8.44 12.18
N PRO A 60 -4.06 8.49 13.46
CA PRO A 60 -3.18 8.11 14.58
C PRO A 60 -2.85 6.63 14.65
N LYS A 61 -3.69 5.77 14.08
CA LYS A 61 -3.49 4.32 14.06
C LYS A 61 -2.72 3.79 12.85
N ASP A 62 -2.37 4.68 11.92
CA ASP A 62 -1.49 4.36 10.78
C ASP A 62 -0.02 4.29 11.22
N GLY A 63 0.88 3.90 10.32
CA GLY A 63 2.29 3.82 10.64
C GLY A 63 3.15 3.25 9.53
N GLN A 64 4.30 2.75 9.93
CA GLN A 64 5.34 2.22 9.04
C GLN A 64 5.59 0.74 9.29
N VAL A 65 5.89 0.02 8.23
CA VAL A 65 6.35 -1.37 8.26
C VAL A 65 7.53 -1.55 7.33
N ASN A 66 8.37 -2.53 7.62
CA ASN A 66 9.27 -3.08 6.62
C ASN A 66 8.46 -4.07 5.76
N PRO A 67 8.34 -3.86 4.43
CA PRO A 67 7.54 -4.74 3.57
C PRO A 67 8.03 -6.19 3.55
N ILE A 68 9.34 -6.40 3.65
CA ILE A 68 9.95 -7.73 3.70
C ILE A 68 9.51 -8.45 4.98
N ASP A 69 9.62 -7.81 6.14
CA ASP A 69 9.27 -8.43 7.43
C ASP A 69 7.77 -8.79 7.49
N VAL A 70 6.90 -7.91 6.98
CA VAL A 70 5.45 -8.18 6.91
C VAL A 70 5.17 -9.36 6.01
N THR A 71 5.78 -9.42 4.83
CA THR A 71 5.61 -10.53 3.89
C THR A 71 6.08 -11.85 4.50
N GLN A 72 7.25 -11.86 5.15
CA GLN A 72 7.78 -13.05 5.82
C GLN A 72 6.91 -13.47 7.02
N ALA A 73 6.40 -12.54 7.80
CA ALA A 73 5.49 -12.84 8.90
C ALA A 73 4.19 -13.50 8.41
N LEU A 74 3.59 -12.96 7.33
CA LEU A 74 2.40 -13.54 6.71
C LEU A 74 2.68 -14.93 6.13
N ALA A 75 3.80 -15.11 5.44
CA ALA A 75 4.22 -16.40 4.91
C ALA A 75 4.44 -17.44 6.01
N SER A 76 5.10 -17.04 7.10
CA SER A 76 5.29 -17.90 8.27
C SER A 76 3.96 -18.31 8.90
N GLY A 77 3.03 -17.35 9.08
CA GLY A 77 1.69 -17.60 9.58
C GLY A 77 0.85 -18.51 8.67
N ALA A 78 1.01 -18.41 7.36
CA ALA A 78 0.37 -19.31 6.41
C ALA A 78 0.94 -20.73 6.50
N ARG A 79 2.27 -20.88 6.51
CA ARG A 79 2.95 -22.18 6.67
C ARG A 79 2.55 -22.89 7.95
N SER A 80 2.45 -22.17 9.07
CA SER A 80 2.03 -22.74 10.36
C SER A 80 0.59 -23.29 10.36
N ARG A 81 -0.22 -22.85 9.38
CA ARG A 81 -1.60 -23.34 9.14
C ARG A 81 -1.70 -24.37 8.01
N GLY A 82 -0.57 -24.89 7.54
CA GLY A 82 -0.51 -25.96 6.53
C GLY A 82 -0.45 -25.45 5.07
N ALA A 83 -0.37 -24.14 4.82
CA ALA A 83 -0.15 -23.66 3.46
C ALA A 83 1.24 -24.05 2.96
N LYS A 84 1.31 -24.53 1.72
CA LYS A 84 2.58 -24.81 1.04
C LYS A 84 2.96 -23.58 0.20
N ILE A 85 4.18 -23.08 0.39
CA ILE A 85 4.72 -21.97 -0.36
C ILE A 85 5.92 -22.48 -1.15
N PHE A 86 5.83 -22.40 -2.46
CA PHE A 86 6.89 -22.78 -3.39
C PHE A 86 7.57 -21.53 -3.92
N GLU A 87 8.78 -21.27 -3.46
CA GLU A 87 9.60 -20.15 -3.93
C GLU A 87 10.32 -20.55 -5.23
N ASN A 88 10.75 -19.58 -6.02
CA ASN A 88 11.43 -19.77 -7.31
C ASN A 88 10.66 -20.65 -8.32
N THR A 89 9.35 -20.79 -8.11
CA THR A 89 8.47 -21.62 -8.94
C THR A 89 7.54 -20.70 -9.73
N LYS A 90 7.93 -20.38 -10.95
CA LYS A 90 7.17 -19.47 -11.81
C LYS A 90 5.93 -20.17 -12.36
N VAL A 91 4.76 -19.58 -12.19
CA VAL A 91 3.55 -19.98 -12.91
C VAL A 91 3.65 -19.49 -14.35
N THR A 92 3.62 -20.42 -15.29
CA THR A 92 3.75 -20.14 -16.73
C THR A 92 2.39 -20.04 -17.41
N ARG A 93 1.40 -20.78 -16.91
CA ARG A 93 0.05 -20.80 -17.47
C ARG A 93 -0.99 -21.21 -16.43
N ILE A 94 -2.21 -20.66 -16.55
CA ILE A 94 -3.39 -21.15 -15.84
C ILE A 94 -4.07 -22.19 -16.74
N LEU A 95 -4.39 -23.33 -16.17
CA LEU A 95 -5.07 -24.41 -16.87
C LEU A 95 -6.58 -24.18 -16.79
N VAL A 96 -7.23 -24.13 -17.95
CA VAL A 96 -8.68 -23.88 -18.06
C VAL A 96 -9.31 -25.04 -18.84
N GLU A 97 -10.34 -25.66 -18.25
CA GLU A 97 -11.17 -26.67 -18.88
C GLU A 97 -12.64 -26.28 -18.74
N LYS A 98 -13.39 -26.34 -19.83
CA LYS A 98 -14.84 -26.02 -19.85
C LYS A 98 -15.17 -24.69 -19.16
N CYS A 99 -14.36 -23.64 -19.46
CA CYS A 99 -14.48 -22.29 -18.88
C CYS A 99 -14.24 -22.22 -17.35
N ARG A 100 -13.55 -23.20 -16.77
CA ARG A 100 -13.20 -23.22 -15.36
C ARG A 100 -11.70 -23.41 -15.17
N ALA A 101 -11.09 -22.65 -14.28
CA ALA A 101 -9.71 -22.88 -13.87
C ALA A 101 -9.61 -24.20 -13.08
N VAL A 102 -8.69 -25.08 -13.48
CA VAL A 102 -8.48 -26.39 -12.88
C VAL A 102 -7.09 -26.57 -12.28
N GLY A 103 -6.23 -25.60 -12.44
CA GLY A 103 -4.86 -25.64 -11.92
C GLY A 103 -3.93 -24.65 -12.61
N VAL A 104 -2.66 -24.84 -12.38
CA VAL A 104 -1.59 -24.03 -12.98
C VAL A 104 -0.45 -24.91 -13.49
N GLU A 105 0.18 -24.47 -14.53
CA GLU A 105 1.46 -25.01 -15.00
C GLU A 105 2.59 -24.13 -14.47
N THR A 106 3.63 -24.74 -13.96
CA THR A 106 4.80 -24.06 -13.39
C THR A 106 6.09 -24.55 -14.02
N THR A 107 7.20 -23.88 -13.74
CA THR A 107 8.55 -24.35 -14.14
C THR A 107 8.93 -25.69 -13.53
N GLU A 108 8.29 -26.08 -12.43
CA GLU A 108 8.57 -27.32 -11.68
C GLU A 108 7.50 -28.40 -11.86
N GLY A 109 6.50 -28.16 -12.72
CA GLY A 109 5.42 -29.10 -13.00
C GLY A 109 4.03 -28.50 -12.84
N THR A 110 3.03 -29.36 -12.90
CA THR A 110 1.61 -28.98 -12.85
C THR A 110 1.04 -29.11 -11.45
N ILE A 111 0.28 -28.12 -11.03
CA ILE A 111 -0.48 -28.14 -9.75
C ILE A 111 -1.96 -28.05 -10.09
N MET A 112 -2.73 -29.08 -9.74
CA MET A 112 -4.17 -29.08 -9.91
C MET A 112 -4.85 -28.44 -8.68
N ALA A 113 -5.89 -27.65 -8.91
CA ALA A 113 -6.62 -26.97 -7.85
C ALA A 113 -8.07 -26.68 -8.28
N ASP A 114 -8.99 -26.74 -7.34
CA ASP A 114 -10.40 -26.39 -7.57
C ASP A 114 -10.63 -24.88 -7.79
N LYS A 115 -9.72 -24.06 -7.28
CA LYS A 115 -9.75 -22.60 -7.39
C LYS A 115 -8.33 -22.08 -7.58
N VAL A 116 -8.19 -21.09 -8.46
CA VAL A 116 -6.93 -20.38 -8.71
C VAL A 116 -7.14 -18.91 -8.39
N VAL A 117 -6.28 -18.35 -7.55
CA VAL A 117 -6.28 -16.93 -7.20
C VAL A 117 -5.05 -16.27 -7.81
N ILE A 118 -5.26 -15.26 -8.63
CA ILE A 118 -4.18 -14.44 -9.18
C ILE A 118 -3.88 -13.31 -8.19
N ALA A 119 -2.73 -13.37 -7.54
CA ALA A 119 -2.25 -12.36 -6.59
C ALA A 119 -0.82 -11.92 -6.95
N SER A 120 -0.52 -11.85 -8.24
CA SER A 120 0.83 -11.63 -8.80
C SER A 120 1.16 -10.14 -9.05
N GLY A 121 0.47 -9.21 -8.37
CA GLY A 121 0.76 -7.78 -8.46
C GLY A 121 0.73 -7.27 -9.90
N MET A 122 1.76 -6.54 -10.30
CA MET A 122 1.85 -5.94 -11.65
C MET A 122 1.88 -6.97 -12.80
N TRP A 123 2.26 -8.21 -12.54
CA TRP A 123 2.27 -9.29 -13.54
C TRP A 123 0.91 -9.97 -13.74
N SER A 124 -0.09 -9.64 -12.93
CA SER A 124 -1.43 -10.25 -12.99
C SER A 124 -2.12 -10.01 -14.33
N ARG A 125 -1.88 -8.85 -14.97
CA ARG A 125 -2.50 -8.49 -16.25
C ARG A 125 -2.17 -9.49 -17.37
N GLU A 126 -0.90 -9.86 -17.50
CA GLU A 126 -0.46 -10.78 -18.55
C GLU A 126 -0.97 -12.20 -18.30
N LEU A 127 -0.93 -12.64 -17.06
CA LEU A 127 -1.44 -13.94 -16.67
C LEU A 127 -2.95 -14.04 -16.90
N GLY A 128 -3.72 -13.01 -16.53
CA GLY A 128 -5.16 -12.94 -16.80
C GLY A 128 -5.48 -12.93 -18.29
N ARG A 129 -4.73 -12.13 -19.09
CA ARG A 129 -4.92 -12.05 -20.54
C ARG A 129 -4.74 -13.40 -21.22
N SER A 130 -3.82 -14.24 -20.74
CA SER A 130 -3.57 -15.58 -21.31
C SER A 130 -4.78 -16.52 -21.26
N ILE A 131 -5.75 -16.22 -20.41
CA ILE A 131 -7.02 -16.97 -20.23
C ILE A 131 -8.27 -16.14 -20.57
N GLY A 132 -8.11 -15.02 -21.29
CA GLY A 132 -9.21 -14.17 -21.72
C GLY A 132 -9.79 -13.25 -20.63
N VAL A 133 -9.15 -13.14 -19.48
CA VAL A 133 -9.57 -12.23 -18.38
C VAL A 133 -8.83 -10.90 -18.51
N ASN A 134 -9.59 -9.81 -18.62
CA ASN A 134 -9.03 -8.47 -18.65
C ASN A 134 -8.85 -7.94 -17.22
N ILE A 135 -7.60 -7.81 -16.77
CA ILE A 135 -7.26 -7.21 -15.49
C ILE A 135 -6.73 -5.79 -15.79
N PRO A 136 -7.45 -4.73 -15.38
CA PRO A 136 -7.12 -3.34 -15.74
C PRO A 136 -5.97 -2.79 -14.90
N LEU A 137 -4.79 -3.40 -15.03
CA LEU A 137 -3.55 -2.97 -14.38
C LEU A 137 -2.58 -2.39 -15.41
N HIS A 138 -1.88 -1.34 -15.01
CA HIS A 138 -0.76 -0.76 -15.72
C HIS A 138 0.40 -0.59 -14.75
N ALA A 139 1.55 -1.16 -15.11
CA ALA A 139 2.76 -1.00 -14.32
C ALA A 139 3.36 0.39 -14.59
N CYS A 140 3.57 1.17 -13.54
CA CYS A 140 4.22 2.47 -13.60
C CYS A 140 5.50 2.44 -12.78
N GLU A 141 6.49 3.20 -13.22
CA GLU A 141 7.68 3.43 -12.43
C GLU A 141 7.35 4.29 -11.22
N HIS A 142 7.97 3.96 -10.10
CA HIS A 142 7.83 4.70 -8.85
C HIS A 142 9.23 4.98 -8.30
N PHE A 143 9.54 6.26 -8.15
CA PHE A 143 10.87 6.70 -7.71
C PHE A 143 10.87 7.03 -6.23
N TYR A 144 11.97 6.75 -5.55
CA TYR A 144 12.21 7.18 -4.19
C TYR A 144 13.69 7.46 -3.97
N ILE A 145 13.99 8.29 -2.98
CA ILE A 145 15.34 8.63 -2.54
C ILE A 145 15.46 8.21 -1.08
N VAL A 146 16.57 7.61 -0.74
CA VAL A 146 16.96 7.35 0.65
C VAL A 146 18.07 8.34 1.00
N SER A 147 17.79 9.23 1.94
CA SER A 147 18.77 10.19 2.42
C SER A 147 19.75 9.54 3.41
N GLU A 148 20.87 10.20 3.64
CA GLU A 148 21.66 9.96 4.84
C GLU A 148 20.81 10.25 6.09
N PRO A 149 21.16 9.67 7.25
CA PRO A 149 20.47 9.97 8.50
C PRO A 149 20.52 11.46 8.84
N ILE A 150 19.36 12.04 9.10
CA ILE A 150 19.19 13.44 9.49
C ILE A 150 18.94 13.45 11.00
N ALA A 151 19.90 13.94 11.77
CA ALA A 151 19.87 13.86 13.23
C ALA A 151 18.72 14.67 13.86
N GLU A 152 18.33 15.75 13.21
CA GLU A 152 17.30 16.68 13.67
C GLU A 152 15.88 16.15 13.45
N LEU A 153 15.68 15.12 12.62
CA LEU A 153 14.36 14.58 12.38
C LEU A 153 13.86 13.75 13.57
N PRO A 154 12.64 14.02 14.06
CA PRO A 154 12.05 13.22 15.13
C PRO A 154 11.88 11.76 14.72
N ARG A 155 12.38 10.83 15.52
CA ARG A 155 12.25 9.39 15.24
C ARG A 155 10.80 8.88 15.16
N ASN A 156 9.87 9.64 15.74
CA ASN A 156 8.44 9.32 15.77
C ASN A 156 7.62 10.18 14.82
N MET A 157 8.27 10.83 13.86
CA MET A 157 7.58 11.61 12.84
C MET A 157 6.55 10.73 12.11
N PRO A 158 5.31 11.19 11.92
CA PRO A 158 4.33 10.49 11.12
C PRO A 158 4.75 10.42 9.65
N VAL A 159 4.21 9.47 8.92
CA VAL A 159 4.33 9.46 7.45
C VAL A 159 3.60 10.67 6.90
N VAL A 160 4.27 11.48 6.09
CA VAL A 160 3.69 12.68 5.48
C VAL A 160 3.35 12.39 4.03
N ARG A 161 2.12 12.73 3.62
CA ARG A 161 1.64 12.61 2.24
C ARG A 161 1.24 13.98 1.69
N LEU A 162 1.80 14.30 0.53
CA LEU A 162 1.50 15.51 -0.24
C LEU A 162 0.91 15.07 -1.57
N LEU A 163 -0.39 14.89 -1.60
CA LEU A 163 -1.08 14.37 -2.79
C LEU A 163 -1.07 15.37 -3.95
N ASP A 164 -1.02 16.67 -3.67
CA ASP A 164 -0.93 17.73 -4.68
C ASP A 164 0.43 17.71 -5.41
N GLU A 165 1.48 17.24 -4.75
CA GLU A 165 2.85 17.10 -5.30
C GLU A 165 3.20 15.66 -5.66
N CYS A 166 2.29 14.71 -5.50
CA CYS A 166 2.53 13.28 -5.70
C CYS A 166 3.73 12.74 -4.92
N THR A 167 3.96 13.25 -3.70
CA THR A 167 5.10 12.89 -2.85
C THR A 167 4.66 12.35 -1.48
N TYR A 168 5.55 11.58 -0.86
CA TYR A 168 5.42 11.18 0.54
C TYR A 168 6.80 11.06 1.20
N TYR A 169 6.83 11.25 2.50
CA TYR A 169 8.04 11.17 3.33
C TYR A 169 7.80 10.23 4.51
N LYS A 170 8.83 9.44 4.83
CA LYS A 170 8.79 8.52 5.98
C LYS A 170 10.17 8.32 6.59
#